data_cc85d2b205c6e4c3dde3884ad0b93f5c
#
_entry.id   cc85d2b205c6e4c3dde3884ad0b93f5c
#
_cell.length_a   1.000
_cell.length_b   1.000
_cell.length_c   1.000
_cell.angle_alpha   90.00
_cell.angle_beta   90.00
_cell.angle_gamma   90.00
#
_symmetry.space_group_name_H-M   'P 1'
#
loop_
_entity.id
_entity.type
_entity.pdbx_description
1 polymer ?
#
loop_
_entity_poly.entity_id
_entity_poly.type
_entity_poly.pdbx_seq_one_letter_code
_entity_poly.pdbx_strand_id
1 'polypeptide(L)'
;MDAGLDGFIDGLGRLGISVRREADLVVFEVTAPGGAHAGADVETGVSAEELVRWPQVPPHWVHLPSTIRLARTNSRPSSVAGWLRHSRNITAWGDAAEPAQAWVAHVRGVLEEAA
;
A
#
# COMPACT_ATOMS: atom_id res chain seq x y z
N MET A 1 12.01 15.37 7.70
CA MET A 1 12.80 14.30 7.07
C MET A 1 11.88 13.22 6.57
N ASP A 2 11.96 12.92 5.27
CA ASP A 2 10.94 12.09 4.63
C ASP A 2 11.40 10.65 4.39
N ALA A 3 12.32 10.18 5.20
CA ALA A 3 12.91 8.86 5.04
C ALA A 3 12.37 7.87 6.07
N GLY A 4 12.37 6.59 5.68
CA GLY A 4 12.01 5.49 6.55
C GLY A 4 10.53 5.45 6.90
N LEU A 5 10.21 4.70 7.94
CA LEU A 5 8.84 4.54 8.43
C LEU A 5 8.18 5.89 8.75
N ASP A 6 8.90 6.75 9.47
CA ASP A 6 8.37 8.05 9.85
C ASP A 6 8.09 8.93 8.63
N GLY A 7 8.99 8.88 7.64
CA GLY A 7 8.80 9.63 6.40
C GLY A 7 7.58 9.16 5.62
N PHE A 8 7.34 7.85 5.58
CA PHE A 8 6.16 7.29 4.94
C PHE A 8 4.88 7.77 5.64
N ILE A 9 4.84 7.67 6.96
CA ILE A 9 3.67 8.10 7.75
C ILE A 9 3.43 9.59 7.58
N ASP A 10 4.48 10.40 7.64
CA ASP A 10 4.38 11.85 7.46
C ASP A 10 3.85 12.19 6.06
N GLY A 11 4.33 11.47 5.05
CA GLY A 11 3.86 11.66 3.68
C GLY A 11 2.38 11.38 3.53
N LEU A 12 1.89 10.30 4.13
CA LEU A 12 0.46 10.01 4.13
C LEU A 12 -0.32 11.08 4.89
N GLY A 13 0.23 11.55 6.01
CA GLY A 13 -0.41 12.61 6.80
C GLY A 13 -0.60 13.90 6.00
N ARG A 14 0.35 14.26 5.15
CA ARG A 14 0.23 15.42 4.27
C ARG A 14 -0.89 15.26 3.24
N LEU A 15 -1.28 14.02 2.94
CA LEU A 15 -2.41 13.72 2.06
C LEU A 15 -3.72 13.59 2.82
N GLY A 16 -3.71 13.84 4.12
CA GLY A 16 -4.90 13.69 4.97
C GLY A 16 -5.22 12.26 5.34
N ILE A 17 -4.27 11.34 5.19
CA ILE A 17 -4.47 9.93 5.46
C ILE A 17 -3.93 9.57 6.83
N SER A 18 -4.79 9.02 7.68
CA SER A 18 -4.40 8.53 9.01
C SER A 18 -3.96 7.09 8.93
N VAL A 19 -3.00 6.72 9.76
CA VAL A 19 -2.48 5.35 9.81
C VAL A 19 -2.74 4.73 11.17
N ARG A 20 -2.78 3.39 11.20
CA ARG A 20 -2.74 2.61 12.43
C ARG A 20 -1.69 1.53 12.30
N ARG A 21 -1.28 0.96 13.41
CA ARG A 21 -0.34 -0.15 13.40
C ARG A 21 -1.07 -1.44 13.73
N GLU A 22 -0.75 -2.50 12.99
CA GLU A 22 -1.24 -3.83 13.28
C GLU A 22 -0.03 -4.77 13.16
N ALA A 23 0.54 -5.17 14.28
CA ALA A 23 1.81 -5.90 14.34
C ALA A 23 2.89 -5.11 13.56
N ASP A 24 3.50 -5.71 12.54
CA ASP A 24 4.52 -5.05 11.72
C ASP A 24 3.95 -4.27 10.54
N LEU A 25 2.62 -4.24 10.37
CA LEU A 25 2.00 -3.50 9.28
C LEU A 25 1.66 -2.07 9.68
N VAL A 26 1.90 -1.15 8.75
CA VAL A 26 1.35 0.20 8.77
C VAL A 26 0.10 0.14 7.90
N VAL A 27 -1.07 0.38 8.49
CA VAL A 27 -2.36 0.19 7.82
C VAL A 27 -3.04 1.54 7.64
N PHE A 28 -3.62 1.75 6.46
CA PHE A 28 -4.37 2.96 6.15
C PHE A 28 -5.44 2.62 5.11
N GLU A 29 -6.39 3.54 4.89
CA GLU A 29 -7.48 3.32 3.96
C GLU A 29 -7.23 4.05 2.66
N VAL A 30 -7.62 3.40 1.55
CA VAL A 30 -7.56 3.96 0.20
C VAL A 30 -8.91 3.69 -0.45
N THR A 31 -9.48 4.71 -1.08
CA THR A 31 -10.73 4.54 -1.83
C THR A 31 -10.44 3.86 -3.15
N ALA A 32 -11.10 2.73 -3.41
CA ALA A 32 -10.96 2.02 -4.68
C ALA A 32 -11.63 2.83 -5.80
N PRO A 33 -10.88 3.17 -6.88
CA PRO A 33 -11.45 3.98 -7.96
C PRO A 33 -12.29 3.18 -8.94
N GLY A 34 -12.14 1.86 -8.96
CA GLY A 34 -12.86 0.98 -9.88
C GLY A 34 -12.79 -0.45 -9.39
N GLY A 35 -13.27 -1.40 -10.21
CA GLY A 35 -13.27 -2.81 -9.87
C GLY A 35 -14.41 -3.20 -8.94
N ALA A 36 -14.31 -4.38 -8.33
CA ALA A 36 -15.37 -4.93 -7.49
C ALA A 36 -15.66 -4.10 -6.25
N HIS A 37 -14.70 -3.30 -5.79
CA HIS A 37 -14.81 -2.50 -4.56
C HIS A 37 -14.91 -1.01 -4.86
N ALA A 38 -15.27 -0.62 -6.09
CA ALA A 38 -15.33 0.78 -6.52
C ALA A 38 -16.12 1.63 -5.53
N GLY A 39 -15.53 2.74 -5.11
CA GLY A 39 -16.15 3.68 -4.16
C GLY A 39 -16.01 3.29 -2.71
N ALA A 40 -15.53 2.10 -2.40
CA ALA A 40 -15.34 1.67 -1.02
C ALA A 40 -13.95 2.10 -0.51
N ASP A 41 -13.88 2.41 0.78
CA ASP A 41 -12.62 2.62 1.47
C ASP A 41 -12.07 1.25 1.87
N VAL A 42 -10.92 0.89 1.31
CA VAL A 42 -10.30 -0.42 1.52
C VAL A 42 -9.05 -0.24 2.36
N GLU A 43 -8.91 -1.06 3.39
CA GLU A 43 -7.67 -1.06 4.16
C GLU A 43 -6.55 -1.67 3.35
N THR A 44 -5.38 -1.06 3.43
CA THR A 44 -4.15 -1.59 2.83
C THR A 44 -3.03 -1.44 3.83
N GLY A 45 -2.00 -2.25 3.70
CA GLY A 45 -0.88 -2.22 4.62
C GLY A 45 0.46 -2.30 3.92
N VAL A 46 1.47 -1.82 4.62
CA VAL A 46 2.87 -1.92 4.21
C VAL A 46 3.65 -2.45 5.40
N SER A 47 4.54 -3.42 5.16
CA SER A 47 5.41 -3.92 6.21
C SER A 47 6.43 -2.85 6.59
N ALA A 48 6.60 -2.64 7.90
CA ALA A 48 7.59 -1.67 8.39
C ALA A 48 9.00 -2.00 7.89
N GLU A 49 9.32 -3.27 7.72
CA GLU A 49 10.64 -3.69 7.21
C GLU A 49 10.89 -3.16 5.80
N GLU A 50 9.86 -3.06 4.98
CA GLU A 50 10.00 -2.57 3.61
C GLU A 50 10.14 -1.06 3.52
N LEU A 51 9.94 -0.35 4.63
CA LEU A 51 10.05 1.10 4.67
C LEU A 51 11.43 1.59 5.09
N VAL A 52 12.37 0.68 5.38
CA VAL A 52 13.71 1.08 5.82
C VAL A 52 14.41 1.98 4.80
N ARG A 53 14.17 1.72 3.51
CA ARG A 53 14.80 2.49 2.43
C ARG A 53 13.82 3.46 1.75
N TRP A 54 12.66 3.71 2.36
CA TRP A 54 11.72 4.70 1.85
C TRP A 54 12.34 6.09 1.91
N PRO A 55 12.18 6.96 0.91
CA PRO A 55 11.40 6.80 -0.32
C PRO A 55 12.22 6.33 -1.53
N GLN A 56 13.50 6.00 -1.36
CA GLN A 56 14.36 5.61 -2.47
C GLN A 56 13.91 4.29 -3.10
N VAL A 57 13.48 3.36 -2.26
CA VAL A 57 12.97 2.07 -2.72
C VAL A 57 11.53 1.93 -2.23
N PRO A 58 10.57 1.73 -3.15
CA PRO A 58 9.19 1.52 -2.74
C PRO A 58 9.01 0.13 -2.15
N PRO A 59 7.99 -0.07 -1.29
CA PRO A 59 7.65 -1.41 -0.86
C PRO A 59 7.34 -2.31 -2.06
N HIS A 60 7.75 -3.57 -1.98
CA HIS A 60 7.46 -4.54 -3.02
C HIS A 60 6.05 -5.11 -2.90
N TRP A 61 5.57 -5.28 -1.67
CA TRP A 61 4.32 -5.97 -1.39
C TRP A 61 3.21 -5.01 -1.01
N VAL A 62 2.04 -5.21 -1.64
CA VAL A 62 0.80 -4.55 -1.23
C VAL A 62 0.05 -5.54 -0.33
N HIS A 63 -0.17 -5.18 0.92
CA HIS A 63 -0.93 -6.03 1.86
C HIS A 63 -2.39 -5.59 1.84
N LEU A 64 -3.28 -6.56 1.67
CA LEU A 64 -4.72 -6.32 1.63
C LEU A 64 -5.42 -7.37 2.50
N PRO A 65 -6.61 -7.04 3.06
CA PRO A 65 -7.40 -8.07 3.73
C PRO A 65 -7.63 -9.27 2.81
N SER A 66 -7.69 -10.46 3.37
CA SER A 66 -7.81 -11.68 2.59
C SER A 66 -9.12 -11.79 1.81
N THR A 67 -10.09 -10.92 2.12
CA THR A 67 -11.36 -10.82 1.37
C THR A 67 -11.20 -10.11 0.02
N ILE A 68 -10.11 -9.38 -0.17
CA ILE A 68 -9.81 -8.71 -1.45
C ILE A 68 -9.08 -9.71 -2.34
N ARG A 69 -9.62 -9.99 -3.51
CA ARG A 69 -9.07 -10.98 -4.42
C ARG A 69 -8.52 -10.32 -5.67
N LEU A 70 -7.29 -10.68 -6.02
CA LEU A 70 -6.60 -10.19 -7.22
C LEU A 70 -6.19 -11.41 -8.05
N ALA A 71 -6.72 -11.48 -9.28
CA ALA A 71 -6.54 -12.67 -10.11
C ALA A 71 -5.16 -12.79 -10.75
N ARG A 72 -4.44 -11.68 -10.87
CA ARG A 72 -3.20 -11.62 -11.67
C ARG A 72 -1.97 -11.21 -10.88
N THR A 73 -1.95 -11.48 -9.60
CA THR A 73 -0.78 -11.17 -8.78
C THR A 73 -0.30 -12.42 -8.09
N ASN A 74 1.00 -12.46 -7.78
CA ASN A 74 1.52 -13.44 -6.86
C ASN A 74 1.06 -13.05 -5.46
N SER A 75 0.27 -13.92 -4.84
CA SER A 75 -0.24 -13.70 -3.49
C SER A 75 0.44 -14.65 -2.53
N ARG A 76 0.75 -14.14 -1.35
CA ARG A 76 1.34 -14.91 -0.24
C ARG A 76 0.64 -14.53 1.05
N PRO A 77 0.61 -15.41 2.05
CA PRO A 77 0.14 -14.99 3.36
C PRO A 77 0.99 -13.82 3.88
N SER A 78 0.32 -12.85 4.48
CA SER A 78 1.00 -11.79 5.20
C SER A 78 1.51 -12.32 6.53
N SER A 79 2.40 -11.58 7.20
CA SER A 79 2.81 -11.87 8.57
C SER A 79 1.67 -11.70 9.56
N VAL A 80 0.60 -11.03 9.17
CA VAL A 80 -0.57 -10.80 10.02
C VAL A 80 -1.73 -11.67 9.51
N ALA A 81 -2.37 -12.41 10.44
CA ALA A 81 -3.49 -13.27 10.09
C ALA A 81 -4.65 -12.45 9.50
N GLY A 82 -5.29 -12.99 8.48
CA GLY A 82 -6.40 -12.32 7.80
C GLY A 82 -5.97 -11.38 6.68
N TRP A 83 -4.68 -11.32 6.39
CA TRP A 83 -4.12 -10.47 5.34
C TRP A 83 -3.34 -11.32 4.34
N LEU A 84 -3.35 -10.88 3.08
CA LEU A 84 -2.51 -11.43 2.01
C LEU A 84 -1.62 -10.30 1.50
N ARG A 85 -0.41 -10.66 1.08
CA ARG A 85 0.47 -9.72 0.38
C ARG A 85 0.51 -10.06 -1.10
N HIS A 86 0.45 -9.04 -1.93
CA HIS A 86 0.41 -9.17 -3.37
C HIS A 86 1.63 -8.50 -3.98
N SER A 87 2.35 -9.24 -4.81
CA SER A 87 3.52 -8.71 -5.50
C SER A 87 3.09 -7.90 -6.71
N ARG A 88 3.59 -6.68 -6.83
CA ARG A 88 3.27 -5.80 -7.94
C ARG A 88 4.45 -4.88 -8.22
N ASN A 89 4.89 -4.86 -9.46
CA ASN A 89 5.95 -3.93 -9.85
C ASN A 89 5.37 -2.53 -9.97
N ILE A 90 6.12 -1.56 -9.44
CA ILE A 90 5.79 -0.16 -9.61
C ILE A 90 6.81 0.43 -10.60
N THR A 91 6.30 1.10 -11.63
CA THR A 91 7.14 1.68 -12.69
C THR A 91 7.36 3.16 -12.43
N ALA A 92 8.47 3.70 -12.98
CA ALA A 92 8.78 5.13 -12.93
C ALA A 92 8.86 5.69 -11.50
N TRP A 93 9.21 4.86 -10.53
CA TRP A 93 9.29 5.30 -9.14
C TRP A 93 10.28 6.44 -8.91
N GLY A 94 11.43 6.37 -9.58
CA GLY A 94 12.47 7.40 -9.43
C GLY A 94 12.04 8.78 -9.90
N ASP A 95 10.96 8.89 -10.69
CA ASP A 95 10.44 10.15 -11.19
C ASP A 95 9.34 10.72 -10.28
N ALA A 96 8.99 10.04 -9.20
CA ALA A 96 7.92 10.47 -8.32
C ALA A 96 8.35 11.70 -7.52
N ALA A 97 7.67 12.83 -7.74
CA ALA A 97 7.92 14.06 -6.98
C ALA A 97 7.33 13.97 -5.57
N GLU A 98 6.23 13.23 -5.42
CA GLU A 98 5.56 13.01 -4.15
C GLU A 98 5.43 11.50 -3.92
N PRO A 99 6.42 10.88 -3.23
CA PRO A 99 6.46 9.43 -3.09
C PRO A 99 5.21 8.82 -2.44
N ALA A 100 4.68 9.44 -1.38
CA ALA A 100 3.48 8.91 -0.73
C ALA A 100 2.28 8.93 -1.66
N GLN A 101 2.11 9.99 -2.45
CA GLN A 101 1.04 10.08 -3.44
C GLN A 101 1.22 9.02 -4.52
N ALA A 102 2.45 8.78 -4.95
CA ALA A 102 2.74 7.75 -5.95
C ALA A 102 2.40 6.35 -5.42
N TRP A 103 2.69 6.09 -4.15
CA TRP A 103 2.33 4.82 -3.53
C TRP A 103 0.81 4.63 -3.45
N VAL A 104 0.09 5.66 -3.00
CA VAL A 104 -1.38 5.61 -2.94
C VAL A 104 -1.96 5.37 -4.33
N ALA A 105 -1.44 6.05 -5.36
CA ALA A 105 -1.88 5.84 -6.73
C ALA A 105 -1.62 4.41 -7.20
N HIS A 106 -0.48 3.83 -6.82
CA HIS A 106 -0.15 2.45 -7.14
C HIS A 106 -1.17 1.48 -6.51
N VAL A 107 -1.48 1.67 -5.23
CA VAL A 107 -2.47 0.83 -4.54
C VAL A 107 -3.84 0.97 -5.16
N ARG A 108 -4.25 2.19 -5.52
CA ARG A 108 -5.53 2.41 -6.20
C ARG A 108 -5.59 1.65 -7.52
N GLY A 109 -4.51 1.66 -8.28
CA GLY A 109 -4.43 0.89 -9.52
C GLY A 109 -4.56 -0.62 -9.28
N VAL A 110 -3.96 -1.12 -8.21
CA VAL A 110 -4.10 -2.53 -7.82
C VAL A 110 -5.55 -2.85 -7.47
N LEU A 111 -6.22 -1.97 -6.71
CA LEU A 111 -7.61 -2.19 -6.31
C LEU A 111 -8.58 -2.19 -7.49
N GLU A 112 -8.28 -1.48 -8.56
CA GLU A 112 -9.11 -1.53 -9.78
C GLU A 112 -9.19 -2.92 -10.38
N GLU A 113 -8.19 -3.76 -10.12
CA GLU A 113 -8.11 -5.11 -10.66
C GLU A 113 -8.76 -6.16 -9.74
N ALA A 114 -9.27 -5.74 -8.59
CA ALA A 114 -9.91 -6.66 -7.65
C ALA A 114 -11.20 -7.24 -8.24
N ALA A 115 -11.38 -8.52 -8.04
CA ALA A 115 -12.55 -9.24 -8.51
C ALA A 115 -13.64 -9.32 -7.43
#